data_50dd6730870c77ff18e0182435099c9e
#
_entry.id   50dd6730870c77ff18e0182435099c9e
#
_cell.length_a   1.000
_cell.length_b   1.000
_cell.length_c   1.000
_cell.angle_alpha   90.00
_cell.angle_beta   90.00
_cell.angle_gamma   90.00
#
_symmetry.space_group_name_H-M   'P 1'
#
loop_
_entity.id
_entity.type
_entity.pdbx_description
1 polymer ?
#
loop_
_entity_poly.entity_id
_entity_poly.type
_entity_poly.pdbx_seq_one_letter_code
_entity_poly.pdbx_strand_id
1 'polypeptide(L)'
;MSLTKSNKIFLICVSFICFFLCLYPYLRLAENTIALNLEGKGLIFSVMRVLKNGLTQKALINTFLISSLTTIFSVVFATPLAWLLSRIKVSGHKNWITLFTLPYAIPPFVGAIAWITLASPSSGLLNNVFGQGTFNIYSTIGLVFVLTSFFYTYV
;
A
#
# COMPACT_ATOMS: atom_id res chain seq x y z
N MET A 1 23.12 -23.72 15.88
CA MET A 1 21.95 -24.54 16.27
C MET A 1 21.57 -25.39 15.06
N SER A 2 22.04 -26.66 15.01
CA SER A 2 21.78 -27.57 13.87
C SER A 2 20.36 -28.09 13.97
N LEU A 3 19.53 -27.75 12.98
CA LEU A 3 18.17 -28.28 12.88
C LEU A 3 18.22 -29.80 12.72
N THR A 4 17.48 -30.52 13.55
CA THR A 4 17.28 -31.97 13.44
C THR A 4 16.69 -32.32 12.07
N LYS A 5 16.99 -33.50 11.54
CA LYS A 5 16.53 -33.96 10.23
C LYS A 5 15.01 -33.88 10.08
N SER A 6 14.27 -34.16 11.14
CA SER A 6 12.80 -34.01 11.22
C SER A 6 12.33 -32.57 11.02
N ASN A 7 13.00 -31.58 11.63
CA ASN A 7 12.65 -30.18 11.51
C ASN A 7 12.92 -29.63 10.10
N LYS A 8 13.94 -30.15 9.41
CA LYS A 8 14.22 -29.79 8.00
C LYS A 8 13.11 -30.28 7.08
N ILE A 9 12.66 -31.53 7.25
CA ILE A 9 11.56 -32.09 6.46
C ILE A 9 10.27 -31.29 6.70
N PHE A 10 9.95 -30.99 7.95
CA PHE A 10 8.78 -30.17 8.30
C PHE A 10 8.83 -28.78 7.64
N LEU A 11 9.98 -28.10 7.71
CA LEU A 11 10.17 -26.79 7.08
C LEU A 11 10.00 -26.86 5.56
N ILE A 12 10.54 -27.91 4.90
CA ILE A 12 10.39 -28.09 3.46
C ILE A 12 8.91 -28.30 3.09
N CYS A 13 8.19 -29.15 3.84
CA CYS A 13 6.76 -29.38 3.60
C CYS A 13 5.93 -28.08 3.77
N VAL A 14 6.17 -27.34 4.84
CA VAL A 14 5.47 -26.06 5.09
C VAL A 14 5.80 -25.05 3.99
N SER A 15 7.07 -24.93 3.61
CA SER A 15 7.50 -24.04 2.53
C SER A 15 6.85 -24.39 1.19
N PHE A 16 6.74 -25.67 0.88
CA PHE A 16 6.08 -26.17 -0.33
C PHE A 16 4.59 -25.87 -0.33
N ILE A 17 3.89 -26.07 0.80
CA ILE A 17 2.47 -25.75 0.94
C ILE A 17 2.25 -24.24 0.78
N CYS A 18 3.05 -23.41 1.43
CA CYS A 18 2.96 -21.96 1.30
C CYS A 18 3.21 -21.51 -0.13
N PHE A 19 4.22 -22.05 -0.79
CA PHE A 19 4.52 -21.77 -2.20
C PHE A 19 3.34 -22.12 -3.10
N PHE A 20 2.76 -23.31 -2.92
CA PHE A 20 1.61 -23.75 -3.71
C PHE A 20 0.38 -22.87 -3.48
N LEU A 21 0.08 -22.52 -2.20
CA LEU A 21 -1.03 -21.63 -1.86
C LEU A 21 -0.86 -20.22 -2.45
N CYS A 22 0.37 -19.72 -2.48
CA CYS A 22 0.67 -18.45 -3.11
C CYS A 22 0.57 -18.51 -4.64
N LEU A 23 1.03 -19.61 -5.26
CA LEU A 23 1.07 -19.74 -6.71
C LEU A 23 -0.30 -20.08 -7.33
N TYR A 24 -1.15 -20.81 -6.60
CA TYR A 24 -2.44 -21.30 -7.09
C TYR A 24 -3.37 -20.20 -7.62
N PRO A 25 -3.58 -19.04 -6.95
CA PRO A 25 -4.41 -17.96 -7.48
C PRO A 25 -3.91 -17.41 -8.83
N TYR A 26 -2.58 -17.32 -8.99
CA TYR A 26 -1.97 -16.86 -10.24
C TYR A 26 -2.16 -17.85 -11.38
N LEU A 27 -2.04 -19.15 -11.10
CA LEU A 27 -2.30 -20.22 -12.08
C LEU A 27 -3.77 -20.20 -12.52
N ARG A 28 -4.71 -20.03 -11.59
CA ARG A 28 -6.14 -19.91 -11.92
C ARG A 28 -6.45 -18.66 -12.74
N LEU A 29 -5.79 -17.54 -12.44
CA LEU A 29 -5.89 -16.33 -13.24
C LEU A 29 -5.38 -16.54 -14.68
N ALA A 30 -4.23 -17.22 -14.82
CA ALA A 30 -3.66 -17.55 -16.11
C ALA A 30 -4.58 -18.50 -16.91
N GLU A 31 -5.09 -19.57 -16.30
CA GLU A 31 -6.06 -20.49 -16.92
C GLU A 31 -7.30 -19.74 -17.42
N ASN A 32 -7.92 -18.91 -16.59
CA ASN A 32 -9.09 -18.13 -16.98
C ASN A 32 -8.78 -17.16 -18.11
N THR A 33 -7.61 -16.53 -18.10
CA THR A 33 -7.18 -15.63 -19.17
C THR A 33 -6.97 -16.38 -20.48
N ILE A 34 -6.39 -17.59 -20.44
CA ILE A 34 -6.19 -18.46 -21.61
C ILE A 34 -7.56 -18.97 -22.11
N ALA A 35 -8.45 -19.41 -21.21
CA ALA A 35 -9.77 -19.91 -21.56
C ALA A 35 -10.63 -18.85 -22.26
N LEU A 36 -10.61 -17.60 -21.80
CA LEU A 36 -11.26 -16.46 -22.45
C LEU A 36 -10.66 -16.16 -23.84
N ASN A 37 -9.45 -16.59 -24.09
CA ASN A 37 -8.74 -16.38 -25.35
C ASN A 37 -9.01 -17.43 -26.41
N LEU A 38 -9.67 -18.56 -26.06
CA LEU A 38 -10.10 -19.60 -26.99
C LEU A 38 -11.20 -19.15 -27.97
N GLU A 39 -11.78 -17.96 -27.78
CA GLU A 39 -12.66 -17.30 -28.76
C GLU A 39 -11.92 -16.73 -29.99
N GLY A 40 -10.68 -17.15 -30.24
CA GLY A 40 -9.98 -16.94 -31.52
C GLY A 40 -9.21 -15.63 -31.68
N LYS A 41 -9.11 -14.81 -30.65
CA LYS A 41 -8.38 -13.53 -30.72
C LYS A 41 -7.18 -13.58 -29.78
N GLY A 42 -6.01 -13.94 -30.23
CA GLY A 42 -4.79 -14.16 -29.48
C GLY A 42 -4.56 -13.29 -28.22
N LEU A 43 -3.81 -13.79 -27.25
CA LEU A 43 -3.53 -13.18 -25.93
C LEU A 43 -3.03 -11.73 -26.06
N ILE A 44 -2.19 -11.47 -27.06
CA ILE A 44 -1.67 -10.12 -27.37
C ILE A 44 -2.80 -9.17 -27.73
N PHE A 45 -3.79 -9.61 -28.51
CA PHE A 45 -4.94 -8.78 -28.89
C PHE A 45 -5.80 -8.42 -27.66
N SER A 46 -6.02 -9.37 -26.75
CA SER A 46 -6.78 -9.15 -25.52
C SER A 46 -6.07 -8.15 -24.59
N VAL A 47 -4.76 -8.29 -24.42
CA VAL A 47 -3.92 -7.35 -23.64
C VAL A 47 -3.95 -5.96 -24.28
N MET A 48 -3.79 -5.87 -25.61
CA MET A 48 -3.85 -4.59 -26.34
C MET A 48 -5.21 -3.92 -26.21
N ARG A 49 -6.29 -4.69 -26.23
CA ARG A 49 -7.66 -4.17 -26.02
C ARG A 49 -7.82 -3.58 -24.63
N VAL A 50 -7.34 -4.28 -23.58
CA VAL A 50 -7.37 -3.79 -22.19
C VAL A 50 -6.56 -2.52 -22.05
N LEU A 51 -5.35 -2.49 -22.58
CA LEU A 51 -4.47 -1.31 -22.53
C LEU A 51 -5.01 -0.11 -23.31
N LYS A 52 -5.75 -0.33 -24.41
CA LYS A 52 -6.42 0.72 -25.19
C LYS A 52 -7.73 1.20 -24.56
N ASN A 53 -8.24 0.50 -23.53
CA ASN A 53 -9.44 0.94 -22.83
C ASN A 53 -9.15 2.22 -22.04
N GLY A 54 -9.93 3.26 -22.28
CA GLY A 54 -9.75 4.56 -21.61
C GLY A 54 -9.85 4.50 -20.08
N LEU A 55 -10.62 3.57 -19.51
CA LEU A 55 -10.66 3.35 -18.06
C LEU A 55 -9.35 2.78 -17.54
N THR A 56 -8.76 1.82 -18.25
CA THR A 56 -7.46 1.23 -17.88
C THR A 56 -6.34 2.25 -17.96
N GLN A 57 -6.33 3.09 -19.02
CA GLN A 57 -5.35 4.15 -19.16
C GLN A 57 -5.43 5.16 -18.02
N LYS A 58 -6.66 5.61 -17.68
CA LYS A 58 -6.88 6.51 -16.55
C LYS A 58 -6.42 5.88 -15.23
N ALA A 59 -6.74 4.60 -15.01
CA ALA A 59 -6.31 3.87 -13.81
C ALA A 59 -4.78 3.78 -13.72
N LEU A 60 -4.09 3.47 -14.83
CA LEU A 60 -2.62 3.42 -14.87
C LEU A 60 -1.99 4.78 -14.58
N ILE A 61 -2.48 5.85 -15.21
CA ILE A 61 -1.99 7.21 -14.99
C ILE A 61 -2.19 7.61 -13.51
N ASN A 62 -3.39 7.39 -12.98
CA ASN A 62 -3.69 7.71 -11.58
C ASN A 62 -2.81 6.91 -10.60
N THR A 63 -2.60 5.61 -10.86
CA THR A 63 -1.72 4.77 -10.04
C THR A 63 -0.30 5.29 -10.06
N PHE A 64 0.24 5.61 -11.24
CA PHE A 64 1.58 6.17 -11.37
C PHE A 64 1.73 7.53 -10.66
N LEU A 65 0.75 8.41 -10.84
CA LEU A 65 0.71 9.73 -10.20
C LEU A 65 0.66 9.61 -8.67
N ILE A 66 -0.26 8.81 -8.15
CA ILE A 66 -0.45 8.65 -6.69
C ILE A 66 0.80 8.01 -6.07
N SER A 67 1.35 6.95 -6.67
CA SER A 67 2.55 6.29 -6.15
C SER A 67 3.77 7.21 -6.17
N SER A 68 3.96 7.97 -7.25
CA SER A 68 5.07 8.93 -7.37
C SER A 68 4.96 10.04 -6.33
N LEU A 69 3.79 10.65 -6.19
CA LEU A 69 3.55 11.70 -5.20
C LEU A 69 3.74 11.16 -3.77
N THR A 70 3.16 10.00 -3.46
CA THR A 70 3.33 9.36 -2.15
C THR A 70 4.80 9.11 -1.83
N THR A 71 5.57 8.61 -2.79
CA THR A 71 7.00 8.35 -2.61
C THR A 71 7.77 9.65 -2.35
N ILE A 72 7.53 10.69 -3.17
CA ILE A 72 8.19 11.99 -3.00
C ILE A 72 7.88 12.56 -1.62
N PHE A 73 6.62 12.62 -1.22
CA PHE A 73 6.23 13.17 0.07
C PHE A 73 6.77 12.31 1.23
N SER A 74 6.75 10.98 1.12
CA SER A 74 7.33 10.11 2.14
C SER A 74 8.82 10.38 2.34
N VAL A 75 9.60 10.53 1.27
CA VAL A 75 11.02 10.86 1.35
C VAL A 75 11.24 12.25 1.94
N VAL A 76 10.46 13.25 1.50
CA VAL A 76 10.55 14.63 1.98
C VAL A 76 10.27 14.73 3.48
N PHE A 77 9.32 13.95 4.01
CA PHE A 77 9.02 13.93 5.44
C PHE A 77 9.97 13.03 6.24
N ALA A 78 10.29 11.85 5.75
CA ALA A 78 11.11 10.89 6.47
C ALA A 78 12.57 11.35 6.61
N THR A 79 13.16 11.91 5.55
CA THR A 79 14.58 12.28 5.53
C THR A 79 14.95 13.32 6.62
N PRO A 80 14.27 14.49 6.73
CA PRO A 80 14.59 15.44 7.79
C PRO A 80 14.26 14.89 9.16
N LEU A 81 13.20 14.08 9.30
CA LEU A 81 12.82 13.47 10.56
C LEU A 81 13.89 12.48 11.05
N ALA A 82 14.35 11.60 10.18
CA ALA A 82 15.41 10.64 10.47
C ALA A 82 16.74 11.36 10.80
N TRP A 83 17.08 12.41 10.02
CA TRP A 83 18.26 13.21 10.26
C TRP A 83 18.20 13.91 11.63
N LEU A 84 17.04 14.51 11.97
CA LEU A 84 16.83 15.18 13.26
C LEU A 84 16.99 14.19 14.41
N LEU A 85 16.32 13.04 14.33
CA LEU A 85 16.38 12.01 15.35
C LEU A 85 17.78 11.40 15.51
N SER A 86 18.57 11.31 14.44
CA SER A 86 19.93 10.76 14.52
C SER A 86 20.96 11.74 15.07
N ARG A 87 20.76 13.05 14.90
CA ARG A 87 21.74 14.09 15.24
C ARG A 87 21.48 14.81 16.56
N ILE A 88 20.21 14.96 16.96
CA ILE A 88 19.84 15.71 18.14
C ILE A 88 19.53 14.78 19.30
N LYS A 89 20.29 14.92 20.38
CA LYS A 89 20.00 14.24 21.67
C LYS A 89 18.85 14.97 22.38
N VAL A 90 17.63 14.71 21.96
CA VAL A 90 16.43 15.27 22.63
C VAL A 90 16.13 14.47 23.88
N SER A 91 15.72 15.15 24.96
CA SER A 91 15.18 14.47 26.14
C SER A 91 14.00 13.57 25.72
N GLY A 92 14.02 12.31 26.15
CA GLY A 92 13.00 11.33 25.71
C GLY A 92 13.19 10.79 24.29
N HIS A 93 14.39 10.84 23.73
CA HIS A 93 14.72 10.39 22.36
C HIS A 93 14.07 9.04 21.98
N LYS A 94 14.09 8.05 22.89
CA LYS A 94 13.47 6.75 22.66
C LYS A 94 11.94 6.86 22.44
N ASN A 95 11.27 7.73 23.17
CA ASN A 95 9.83 7.94 23.05
C ASN A 95 9.48 8.60 21.70
N TRP A 96 10.31 9.53 21.25
CA TRP A 96 10.13 10.16 19.93
C TRP A 96 10.30 9.15 18.79
N ILE A 97 11.33 8.30 18.84
CA ILE A 97 11.50 7.22 17.86
C ILE A 97 10.23 6.34 17.85
N THR A 98 9.79 5.88 19.03
CA THR A 98 8.59 5.03 19.14
C THR A 98 7.36 5.71 18.56
N LEU A 99 7.15 7.01 18.85
CA LEU A 99 6.01 7.77 18.35
C LEU A 99 6.02 7.86 16.81
N PHE A 100 7.17 8.18 16.21
CA PHE A 100 7.28 8.34 14.76
C PHE A 100 7.28 7.01 14.00
N THR A 101 7.65 5.90 14.64
CA THR A 101 7.57 4.56 14.04
C THR A 101 6.24 3.87 14.31
N LEU A 102 5.36 4.45 15.14
CA LEU A 102 4.05 3.88 15.48
C LEU A 102 3.19 3.54 14.24
N PRO A 103 3.12 4.38 13.18
CA PRO A 103 2.34 4.07 11.98
C PRO A 103 2.78 2.77 11.27
N TYR A 104 4.03 2.36 11.43
CA TYR A 104 4.51 1.07 10.92
C TYR A 104 3.78 -0.13 11.51
N ALA A 105 3.40 -0.05 12.79
CA ALA A 105 2.69 -1.12 13.49
C ALA A 105 1.19 -1.19 13.15
N ILE A 106 0.64 -0.13 12.56
CA ILE A 106 -0.78 -0.04 12.23
C ILE A 106 -0.99 -0.52 10.79
N PRO A 107 -1.82 -1.55 10.54
CA PRO A 107 -2.15 -1.95 9.18
C PRO A 107 -2.73 -0.77 8.38
N PRO A 108 -2.24 -0.47 7.16
CA PRO A 108 -2.66 0.72 6.40
C PRO A 108 -4.16 0.83 6.19
N PHE A 109 -4.89 -0.29 6.08
CA PHE A 109 -6.35 -0.26 5.92
C PHE A 109 -7.07 0.24 7.18
N VAL A 110 -6.57 -0.09 8.38
CA VAL A 110 -7.13 0.40 9.65
C VAL A 110 -6.93 1.92 9.74
N GLY A 111 -5.75 2.38 9.36
CA GLY A 111 -5.46 3.79 9.30
C GLY A 111 -6.31 4.53 8.25
N ALA A 112 -6.56 3.92 7.10
CA ALA A 112 -7.45 4.48 6.09
C ALA A 112 -8.88 4.64 6.62
N ILE A 113 -9.41 3.67 7.35
CA ILE A 113 -10.74 3.78 7.99
C ILE A 113 -10.74 4.93 9.02
N ALA A 114 -9.70 5.05 9.84
CA ALA A 114 -9.58 6.15 10.80
C ALA A 114 -9.57 7.52 10.09
N TRP A 115 -8.82 7.67 9.00
CA TRP A 115 -8.82 8.90 8.21
C TRP A 115 -10.17 9.18 7.53
N ILE A 116 -10.88 8.14 7.06
CA ILE A 116 -12.24 8.30 6.52
C ILE A 116 -13.18 8.85 7.59
N THR A 117 -13.16 8.32 8.80
CA THR A 117 -14.00 8.83 9.90
C THR A 117 -13.63 10.23 10.32
N LEU A 118 -12.37 10.64 10.18
CA LEU A 118 -11.89 11.97 10.50
C LEU A 118 -12.19 13.00 9.40
N ALA A 119 -11.93 12.69 8.15
CA ALA A 119 -11.88 13.64 7.04
C ALA A 119 -12.86 13.34 5.89
N SER A 120 -13.93 12.55 6.15
CA SER A 120 -15.02 12.36 5.19
C SER A 120 -15.74 13.70 4.93
N PRO A 121 -16.04 14.06 3.66
CA PRO A 121 -16.65 15.35 3.33
C PRO A 121 -18.00 15.58 3.99
N SER A 122 -18.80 14.52 4.18
CA SER A 122 -20.18 14.63 4.66
C SER A 122 -20.33 14.41 6.17
N SER A 123 -19.45 13.61 6.78
CA SER A 123 -19.63 13.14 8.17
C SER A 123 -18.33 13.15 8.99
N GLY A 124 -17.22 13.62 8.40
CA GLY A 124 -15.92 13.63 9.07
C GLY A 124 -15.89 14.62 10.25
N LEU A 125 -15.27 14.20 11.36
CA LEU A 125 -15.13 15.03 12.56
C LEU A 125 -14.42 16.37 12.25
N LEU A 126 -13.39 16.36 11.40
CA LEU A 126 -12.69 17.58 10.99
C LEU A 126 -13.61 18.52 10.21
N ASN A 127 -14.45 17.99 9.33
CA ASN A 127 -15.40 18.81 8.57
C ASN A 127 -16.53 19.36 9.44
N ASN A 128 -16.87 18.70 10.55
CA ASN A 128 -17.83 19.25 11.51
C ASN A 128 -17.24 20.43 12.29
N VAL A 129 -15.91 20.45 12.52
CA VAL A 129 -15.23 21.51 13.26
C VAL A 129 -14.83 22.67 12.36
N PHE A 130 -14.28 22.40 11.16
CA PHE A 130 -13.72 23.41 10.25
C PHE A 130 -14.67 23.81 9.12
N GLY A 131 -15.85 23.23 9.03
CA GLY A 131 -16.82 23.46 7.96
C GLY A 131 -16.92 22.31 6.96
N GLN A 132 -18.15 22.05 6.52
CA GLN A 132 -18.43 20.94 5.60
C GLN A 132 -17.68 21.09 4.26
N GLY A 133 -17.02 20.00 3.83
CA GLY A 133 -16.31 19.96 2.56
C GLY A 133 -14.90 20.57 2.57
N THR A 134 -14.42 21.11 3.70
CA THR A 134 -13.04 21.63 3.82
C THR A 134 -12.01 20.54 3.57
N PHE A 135 -12.22 19.35 4.11
CA PHE A 135 -11.36 18.18 3.92
C PHE A 135 -12.08 17.14 3.05
N ASN A 136 -11.40 16.68 2.02
CA ASN A 136 -11.90 15.61 1.16
C ASN A 136 -10.86 14.49 1.03
N ILE A 137 -11.03 13.46 1.86
CA ILE A 137 -10.14 12.30 1.89
C ILE A 137 -10.22 11.46 0.59
N TYR A 138 -11.31 11.55 -0.15
CA TYR A 138 -11.52 10.82 -1.41
C TYR A 138 -10.88 11.52 -2.62
N SER A 139 -10.31 12.71 -2.43
CA SER A 139 -9.53 13.38 -3.47
C SER A 139 -8.16 12.72 -3.66
N THR A 140 -7.51 12.97 -4.80
CA THR A 140 -6.14 12.50 -5.06
C THR A 140 -5.17 12.99 -3.98
N ILE A 141 -5.32 14.23 -3.55
CA ILE A 141 -4.50 14.83 -2.48
C ILE A 141 -4.77 14.15 -1.15
N GLY A 142 -6.05 13.90 -0.81
CA GLY A 142 -6.43 13.19 0.40
C GLY A 142 -5.85 11.78 0.44
N LEU A 143 -5.94 11.05 -0.68
CA LEU A 143 -5.38 9.72 -0.80
C LEU A 143 -3.85 9.70 -0.65
N VAL A 144 -3.13 10.62 -1.32
CA VAL A 144 -1.69 10.77 -1.19
C VAL A 144 -1.30 11.10 0.26
N PHE A 145 -2.05 11.97 0.92
CA PHE A 145 -1.82 12.32 2.32
C PHE A 145 -1.96 11.11 3.25
N VAL A 146 -3.02 10.32 3.09
CA VAL A 146 -3.24 9.09 3.88
C VAL A 146 -2.11 8.10 3.65
N LEU A 147 -1.78 7.81 2.39
CA LEU A 147 -0.70 6.88 2.06
C LEU A 147 0.64 7.37 2.61
N THR A 148 0.96 8.64 2.45
CA THR A 148 2.19 9.23 2.99
C THR A 148 2.27 9.10 4.50
N SER A 149 1.16 9.30 5.23
CA SER A 149 1.11 9.22 6.70
C SER A 149 1.46 7.83 7.26
N PHE A 150 1.41 6.78 6.43
CA PHE A 150 1.83 5.43 6.79
C PHE A 150 3.15 5.04 6.16
N PHE A 151 3.37 5.41 4.90
CA PHE A 151 4.54 4.94 4.16
C PHE A 151 5.84 5.68 4.45
N TYR A 152 5.81 6.89 5.03
CA TYR A 152 7.05 7.58 5.43
C TYR A 152 7.90 6.77 6.42
N THR A 153 7.28 5.86 7.18
CA THR A 153 7.99 5.01 8.16
C THR A 153 8.84 3.91 7.52
N TYR A 154 8.67 3.65 6.22
CA TYR A 154 9.46 2.66 5.46
C TYR A 154 10.70 3.27 4.81
N VAL A 155 10.87 4.58 4.84
CA VAL A 155 12.01 5.33 4.31
C VAL A 155 13.06 5.56 5.38
#